data_e0f99f7fec4eb76b4da972adac8035aa
#
_entry.id   e0f99f7fec4eb76b4da972adac8035aa
#
_cell.length_a   1.000
_cell.length_b   1.000
_cell.length_c   1.000
_cell.angle_alpha   90.00
_cell.angle_beta   90.00
_cell.angle_gamma   90.00
#
_symmetry.space_group_name_H-M   'P 1'
#
loop_
_entity.id
_entity.type
_entity.pdbx_description
1 polymer ?
#
loop_
_entity_poly.entity_id
_entity_poly.type
_entity_poly.pdbx_seq_one_letter_code
_entity_poly.pdbx_strand_id
1 'polypeptide(L)'
;MNKIFEQLMWVRGIGENFLRPKYEDLAPAEELPDMKKAVDKLVEARDQQKKVLIYGDYDVDGVTATAILKETLTMMGFLDVSTMLPDRFVDGYGMSKRHVQRAKKEKIGLVITVDCGSNNPEIITELALAGIEVIVTDHHELNGEAPKDAIAVVNPKRVEFRKKVLERQAEIIEMDEEDDEGKRKGGREDAPVDIAGLLELSGAGVAFMVARALTNRGEIKNGQEKWLLDLAMIGTICDAMKLMRDNRIICKYGMIVLKKTRRPGLKELMRAAGTKRIDAEAIGFQIGPRLNAAGRLKSAEMALNLLTTDSKTEAAKLAQQLDELNAERRKQQTEAVTEVEVQGDGNEPVMVVQGKWHE
;
A
#
# COMPACT_ATOMS: atom_id res chain seq x y z
N MET A 1 20.81 -26.09 -13.05
CA MET A 1 20.99 -25.08 -11.99
C MET A 1 22.22 -25.48 -11.17
N ASN A 2 22.95 -24.55 -10.53
CA ASN A 2 24.11 -24.91 -9.70
C ASN A 2 23.63 -25.56 -8.41
N LYS A 3 24.21 -26.70 -7.98
CA LYS A 3 23.84 -27.45 -6.76
C LYS A 3 23.80 -26.56 -5.49
N ILE A 4 24.71 -25.59 -5.39
CA ILE A 4 24.73 -24.63 -4.27
C ILE A 4 23.46 -23.76 -4.27
N PHE A 5 23.01 -23.32 -5.44
CA PHE A 5 21.79 -22.53 -5.57
C PHE A 5 20.53 -23.34 -5.23
N GLU A 6 20.47 -24.60 -5.65
CA GLU A 6 19.38 -25.50 -5.29
C GLU A 6 19.33 -25.78 -3.78
N GLN A 7 20.48 -26.00 -3.15
CA GLN A 7 20.56 -26.13 -1.69
C GLN A 7 20.14 -24.87 -0.96
N LEU A 8 20.54 -23.68 -1.46
CA LEU A 8 20.15 -22.40 -0.87
C LEU A 8 18.64 -22.19 -0.95
N MET A 9 18.02 -22.54 -2.07
CA MET A 9 16.57 -22.47 -2.24
C MET A 9 15.85 -23.40 -1.27
N TRP A 10 16.32 -24.64 -1.17
CA TRP A 10 15.76 -25.63 -0.24
C TRP A 10 15.84 -25.16 1.21
N VAL A 11 17.02 -24.72 1.67
CA VAL A 11 17.21 -24.19 3.05
C VAL A 11 16.31 -23.00 3.36
N ARG A 12 15.99 -22.18 2.35
CA ARG A 12 15.13 -20.99 2.49
C ARG A 12 13.65 -21.29 2.25
N GLY A 13 13.26 -22.54 1.96
CA GLY A 13 11.89 -22.90 1.62
C GLY A 13 11.36 -22.18 0.36
N ILE A 14 12.25 -21.91 -0.62
CA ILE A 14 11.93 -21.13 -1.81
C ILE A 14 11.75 -22.08 -2.99
N GLY A 15 10.54 -22.11 -3.56
CA GLY A 15 10.21 -22.89 -4.75
C GLY A 15 10.47 -22.14 -6.07
N GLU A 16 10.23 -22.81 -7.20
CA GLU A 16 10.42 -22.25 -8.54
C GLU A 16 9.53 -21.03 -8.79
N ASN A 17 8.34 -20.98 -8.21
CA ASN A 17 7.41 -19.85 -8.30
C ASN A 17 8.01 -18.53 -7.76
N PHE A 18 8.93 -18.60 -6.79
CA PHE A 18 9.65 -17.41 -6.33
C PHE A 18 10.58 -16.84 -7.42
N LEU A 19 11.22 -17.70 -8.20
CA LEU A 19 12.13 -17.28 -9.27
C LEU A 19 11.39 -16.77 -10.49
N ARG A 20 10.28 -17.41 -10.82
CA ARG A 20 9.49 -17.14 -12.03
C ARG A 20 8.01 -16.94 -11.70
N PRO A 21 7.67 -16.00 -10.77
CA PRO A 21 6.27 -15.77 -10.41
C PRO A 21 5.50 -15.27 -11.62
N LYS A 22 4.26 -15.74 -11.79
CA LYS A 22 3.33 -15.27 -12.81
C LYS A 22 2.34 -14.27 -12.20
N TYR A 23 1.78 -13.38 -13.02
CA TYR A 23 0.76 -12.45 -12.54
C TYR A 23 -0.52 -13.17 -12.10
N GLU A 24 -0.81 -14.26 -12.79
CA GLU A 24 -1.95 -15.13 -12.55
C GLU A 24 -1.85 -15.91 -11.23
N ASP A 25 -0.64 -16.02 -10.66
CA ASP A 25 -0.40 -16.67 -9.36
C ASP A 25 -0.76 -15.76 -8.17
N LEU A 26 -1.16 -14.49 -8.40
CA LEU A 26 -1.70 -13.64 -7.34
C LEU A 26 -2.95 -14.26 -6.72
N ALA A 27 -2.98 -14.34 -5.40
CA ALA A 27 -4.14 -14.82 -4.66
C ALA A 27 -5.42 -14.05 -5.07
N PRO A 28 -6.60 -14.68 -5.07
CA PRO A 28 -7.85 -14.00 -5.40
C PRO A 28 -8.10 -12.84 -4.43
N ALA A 29 -8.33 -11.65 -4.96
CA ALA A 29 -8.57 -10.45 -4.16
C ALA A 29 -9.84 -10.57 -3.31
N GLU A 30 -10.80 -11.34 -3.76
CA GLU A 30 -12.10 -11.62 -3.13
C GLU A 30 -11.96 -12.41 -1.81
N GLU A 31 -10.79 -13.04 -1.59
CA GLU A 31 -10.49 -13.75 -0.34
C GLU A 31 -10.23 -12.81 0.84
N LEU A 32 -9.84 -11.55 0.58
CA LEU A 32 -9.67 -10.54 1.64
C LEU A 32 -10.97 -10.29 2.40
N PRO A 33 -10.90 -10.07 3.72
CA PRO A 33 -12.07 -9.77 4.54
C PRO A 33 -12.87 -8.61 3.96
N ASP A 34 -14.19 -8.73 3.98
CA ASP A 34 -15.16 -7.75 3.52
C ASP A 34 -14.93 -7.19 2.10
N MET A 35 -14.02 -7.76 1.29
CA MET A 35 -13.74 -7.28 -0.08
C MET A 35 -15.02 -7.23 -0.92
N LYS A 36 -15.85 -8.28 -0.85
CA LYS A 36 -17.13 -8.28 -1.57
C LYS A 36 -18.03 -7.12 -1.15
N LYS A 37 -18.14 -6.85 0.15
CA LYS A 37 -18.97 -5.72 0.66
C LYS A 37 -18.41 -4.38 0.21
N ALA A 38 -17.07 -4.21 0.23
CA ALA A 38 -16.42 -3.00 -0.25
C ALA A 38 -16.71 -2.75 -1.73
N VAL A 39 -16.54 -3.78 -2.57
CA VAL A 39 -16.82 -3.71 -4.01
C VAL A 39 -18.29 -3.42 -4.29
N ASP A 40 -19.22 -4.12 -3.61
CA ASP A 40 -20.66 -3.87 -3.74
C ASP A 40 -21.01 -2.41 -3.41
N LYS A 41 -20.45 -1.88 -2.31
CA LYS A 41 -20.67 -0.49 -1.89
C LYS A 41 -20.06 0.53 -2.86
N LEU A 42 -18.90 0.25 -3.43
CA LEU A 42 -18.30 1.14 -4.44
C LEU A 42 -19.18 1.24 -5.70
N VAL A 43 -19.71 0.12 -6.17
CA VAL A 43 -20.64 0.11 -7.31
C VAL A 43 -21.91 0.90 -7.00
N GLU A 44 -22.52 0.65 -5.83
CA GLU A 44 -23.70 1.40 -5.37
C GLU A 44 -23.42 2.92 -5.28
N ALA A 45 -22.29 3.30 -4.70
CA ALA A 45 -21.91 4.71 -4.52
C ALA A 45 -21.70 5.42 -5.87
N ARG A 46 -21.10 4.73 -6.86
CA ARG A 46 -20.98 5.24 -8.23
C ARG A 46 -22.35 5.45 -8.86
N ASP A 47 -23.22 4.44 -8.80
CA ASP A 47 -24.54 4.49 -9.43
C ASP A 47 -25.44 5.57 -8.79
N GLN A 48 -25.24 5.84 -7.50
CA GLN A 48 -25.87 6.95 -6.77
C GLN A 48 -25.16 8.29 -6.94
N GLN A 49 -24.07 8.35 -7.69
CA GLN A 49 -23.25 9.56 -7.89
C GLN A 49 -22.80 10.21 -6.58
N LYS A 50 -22.48 9.38 -5.57
CA LYS A 50 -22.02 9.89 -4.27
C LYS A 50 -20.69 10.62 -4.42
N LYS A 51 -20.57 11.71 -3.67
CA LYS A 51 -19.30 12.39 -3.46
C LYS A 51 -18.42 11.54 -2.55
N VAL A 52 -17.22 11.22 -3.02
CA VAL A 52 -16.28 10.32 -2.34
C VAL A 52 -15.07 11.10 -1.83
N LEU A 53 -14.66 10.80 -0.60
CA LEU A 53 -13.39 11.23 -0.03
C LEU A 53 -12.50 10.01 0.20
N ILE A 54 -11.32 9.99 -0.40
CA ILE A 54 -10.25 9.04 -0.08
C ILE A 54 -9.37 9.71 0.98
N TYR A 55 -9.26 9.07 2.14
CA TYR A 55 -8.40 9.52 3.24
C TYR A 55 -7.23 8.54 3.40
N GLY A 56 -6.02 8.97 3.09
CA GLY A 56 -4.81 8.16 3.18
C GLY A 56 -3.90 8.55 4.35
N ASP A 57 -2.82 7.78 4.55
CA ASP A 57 -1.73 8.19 5.42
C ASP A 57 -0.71 9.08 4.67
N TYR A 58 0.19 9.73 5.42
CA TYR A 58 1.13 10.74 4.91
C TYR A 58 2.43 10.15 4.36
N ASP A 59 2.72 8.88 4.60
CA ASP A 59 3.93 8.22 4.11
C ASP A 59 3.80 7.73 2.66
N VAL A 60 4.85 7.07 2.13
CA VAL A 60 4.84 6.61 0.73
C VAL A 60 3.78 5.55 0.49
N ASP A 61 3.53 4.65 1.45
CA ASP A 61 2.52 3.60 1.27
C ASP A 61 1.12 4.23 1.22
N GLY A 62 0.77 5.10 2.17
CA GLY A 62 -0.51 5.82 2.18
C GLY A 62 -0.70 6.73 0.96
N VAL A 63 0.33 7.43 0.53
CA VAL A 63 0.29 8.28 -0.68
C VAL A 63 0.07 7.45 -1.94
N THR A 64 0.79 6.33 -2.10
CA THR A 64 0.63 5.46 -3.28
C THR A 64 -0.71 4.72 -3.25
N ALA A 65 -1.18 4.26 -2.07
CA ALA A 65 -2.50 3.67 -1.89
C ALA A 65 -3.62 4.67 -2.27
N THR A 66 -3.50 5.93 -1.84
CA THR A 66 -4.43 7.00 -2.20
C THR A 66 -4.45 7.24 -3.71
N ALA A 67 -3.29 7.28 -4.36
CA ALA A 67 -3.19 7.43 -5.81
C ALA A 67 -3.81 6.24 -6.55
N ILE A 68 -3.58 5.00 -6.09
CA ILE A 68 -4.19 3.79 -6.65
C ILE A 68 -5.71 3.87 -6.59
N LEU A 69 -6.29 4.17 -5.42
CA LEU A 69 -7.75 4.23 -5.30
C LEU A 69 -8.35 5.41 -6.08
N LYS A 70 -7.69 6.57 -6.11
CA LYS A 70 -8.13 7.70 -6.93
C LYS A 70 -8.25 7.32 -8.40
N GLU A 71 -7.24 6.66 -8.96
CA GLU A 71 -7.30 6.19 -10.34
C GLU A 71 -8.30 5.06 -10.55
N THR A 72 -8.41 4.14 -9.60
CA THR A 72 -9.40 3.06 -9.60
C THR A 72 -10.81 3.62 -9.71
N LEU A 73 -11.17 4.60 -8.86
CA LEU A 73 -12.48 5.24 -8.91
C LEU A 73 -12.69 6.06 -10.19
N THR A 74 -11.63 6.67 -10.73
CA THR A 74 -11.67 7.34 -12.03
C THR A 74 -11.96 6.35 -13.16
N MET A 75 -11.32 5.17 -13.15
CA MET A 75 -11.58 4.10 -14.13
C MET A 75 -13.01 3.55 -14.04
N MET A 76 -13.60 3.56 -12.83
CA MET A 76 -15.01 3.19 -12.61
C MET A 76 -16.00 4.26 -13.07
N GLY A 77 -15.55 5.48 -13.39
CA GLY A 77 -16.41 6.58 -13.82
C GLY A 77 -17.01 7.42 -12.70
N PHE A 78 -16.41 7.43 -11.50
CA PHE A 78 -16.79 8.40 -10.46
C PHE A 78 -16.51 9.83 -10.92
N LEU A 79 -17.45 10.75 -10.67
CA LEU A 79 -17.36 12.15 -11.10
C LEU A 79 -16.81 13.09 -10.03
N ASP A 80 -17.00 12.80 -8.75
CA ASP A 80 -16.60 13.66 -7.63
C ASP A 80 -15.80 12.85 -6.60
N VAL A 81 -14.49 12.79 -6.80
CA VAL A 81 -13.54 12.13 -5.91
C VAL A 81 -12.53 13.14 -5.39
N SER A 82 -12.56 13.37 -4.10
CA SER A 82 -11.56 14.19 -3.39
C SER A 82 -10.60 13.30 -2.61
N THR A 83 -9.42 13.84 -2.31
CA THR A 83 -8.40 13.18 -1.52
C THR A 83 -8.01 14.03 -0.32
N MET A 84 -7.57 13.41 0.75
CA MET A 84 -7.06 14.08 1.94
C MET A 84 -6.01 13.21 2.60
N LEU A 85 -4.90 13.84 2.94
CA LEU A 85 -3.82 13.23 3.70
C LEU A 85 -3.64 14.01 5.02
N PRO A 86 -3.31 13.36 6.14
CA PRO A 86 -3.07 14.06 7.40
C PRO A 86 -1.81 14.93 7.32
N ASP A 87 -1.84 16.01 8.08
CA ASP A 87 -0.64 16.76 8.39
C ASP A 87 0.03 16.13 9.62
N ARG A 88 1.21 15.52 9.44
CA ARG A 88 1.94 14.84 10.49
C ARG A 88 2.12 15.67 11.78
N PHE A 89 2.29 17.00 11.63
CA PHE A 89 2.57 17.90 12.75
C PHE A 89 1.32 18.35 13.49
N VAL A 90 0.18 18.36 12.81
CA VAL A 90 -1.08 18.88 13.36
C VAL A 90 -2.05 17.75 13.72
N ASP A 91 -2.13 16.71 12.87
CA ASP A 91 -3.11 15.62 13.04
C ASP A 91 -2.55 14.40 13.75
N GLY A 92 -1.24 14.18 13.65
CA GLY A 92 -0.64 12.91 14.00
C GLY A 92 -1.00 11.80 12.99
N TYR A 93 -1.06 10.56 13.49
CA TYR A 93 -1.45 9.40 12.70
C TYR A 93 -2.96 9.20 12.69
N GLY A 94 -3.52 8.90 11.51
CA GLY A 94 -4.93 8.56 11.33
C GLY A 94 -5.86 9.77 11.24
N MET A 95 -7.15 9.48 11.12
CA MET A 95 -8.20 10.50 10.95
C MET A 95 -8.57 11.14 12.28
N SER A 96 -8.75 12.46 12.29
CA SER A 96 -9.14 13.26 13.46
C SER A 96 -10.52 13.91 13.29
N LYS A 97 -11.09 14.45 14.37
CA LYS A 97 -12.40 15.14 14.38
C LYS A 97 -12.49 16.30 13.38
N ARG A 98 -11.40 17.00 13.08
CA ARG A 98 -11.41 18.05 12.07
C ARG A 98 -11.71 17.52 10.66
N HIS A 99 -11.26 16.31 10.36
CA HIS A 99 -11.53 15.64 9.08
C HIS A 99 -13.01 15.23 8.96
N VAL A 100 -13.62 14.78 10.06
CA VAL A 100 -15.08 14.53 10.12
C VAL A 100 -15.87 15.83 9.84
N GLN A 101 -15.47 16.92 10.46
CA GLN A 101 -16.12 18.23 10.23
C GLN A 101 -15.99 18.68 8.78
N ARG A 102 -14.82 18.49 8.17
CA ARG A 102 -14.60 18.79 6.76
C ARG A 102 -15.46 17.91 5.86
N ALA A 103 -15.51 16.60 6.10
CA ALA A 103 -16.35 15.68 5.34
C ALA A 103 -17.84 16.08 5.40
N LYS A 104 -18.34 16.49 6.58
CA LYS A 104 -19.70 17.03 6.75
C LYS A 104 -19.91 18.30 5.94
N LYS A 105 -19.00 19.28 6.04
CA LYS A 105 -19.07 20.56 5.32
C LYS A 105 -19.09 20.38 3.81
N GLU A 106 -18.27 19.45 3.31
CA GLU A 106 -18.15 19.14 1.89
C GLU A 106 -19.25 18.20 1.38
N LYS A 107 -20.16 17.76 2.26
CA LYS A 107 -21.27 16.82 1.97
C LYS A 107 -20.78 15.52 1.34
N ILE A 108 -19.71 14.95 1.90
CA ILE A 108 -19.19 13.65 1.49
C ILE A 108 -20.24 12.58 1.80
N GLY A 109 -20.52 11.70 0.85
CA GLY A 109 -21.44 10.57 1.03
C GLY A 109 -20.73 9.27 1.41
N LEU A 110 -19.48 9.11 0.96
CA LEU A 110 -18.67 7.94 1.25
C LEU A 110 -17.21 8.36 1.55
N VAL A 111 -16.68 7.89 2.66
CA VAL A 111 -15.24 7.96 2.97
C VAL A 111 -14.61 6.60 2.74
N ILE A 112 -13.48 6.58 2.07
CA ILE A 112 -12.64 5.38 1.92
C ILE A 112 -11.30 5.69 2.59
N THR A 113 -10.97 4.98 3.68
CA THR A 113 -9.63 5.11 4.26
C THR A 113 -8.67 4.15 3.56
N VAL A 114 -7.43 4.57 3.39
CA VAL A 114 -6.37 3.74 2.81
C VAL A 114 -5.13 3.82 3.68
N ASP A 115 -4.54 2.65 3.97
CA ASP A 115 -3.35 2.54 4.80
C ASP A 115 -3.55 3.11 6.23
N CYS A 116 -4.79 3.17 6.67
CA CYS A 116 -5.20 3.60 8.00
C CYS A 116 -6.68 3.28 8.23
N GLY A 117 -7.17 3.54 9.45
CA GLY A 117 -8.61 3.48 9.77
C GLY A 117 -8.99 2.28 10.63
N SER A 118 -8.28 1.16 10.56
CA SER A 118 -8.60 -0.03 11.38
C SER A 118 -8.57 0.26 12.88
N ASN A 119 -7.76 1.22 13.31
CA ASN A 119 -7.59 1.60 14.72
C ASN A 119 -8.25 2.96 15.05
N ASN A 120 -9.22 3.41 14.25
CA ASN A 120 -9.95 4.65 14.47
C ASN A 120 -11.48 4.43 14.65
N PRO A 121 -11.95 3.49 15.50
CA PRO A 121 -13.37 3.16 15.59
C PRO A 121 -14.23 4.36 15.99
N GLU A 122 -13.76 5.23 16.88
CA GLU A 122 -14.51 6.41 17.34
C GLU A 122 -14.78 7.41 16.19
N ILE A 123 -13.79 7.66 15.35
CA ILE A 123 -13.93 8.55 14.20
C ILE A 123 -14.88 7.97 13.15
N ILE A 124 -14.82 6.64 12.94
CA ILE A 124 -15.72 5.95 12.01
C ILE A 124 -17.16 6.01 12.53
N THR A 125 -17.37 5.83 13.84
CA THR A 125 -18.68 6.03 14.47
C THR A 125 -19.17 7.47 14.30
N GLU A 126 -18.33 8.49 14.48
CA GLU A 126 -18.71 9.89 14.25
C GLU A 126 -19.13 10.17 12.79
N LEU A 127 -18.44 9.55 11.81
CA LEU A 127 -18.82 9.63 10.40
C LEU A 127 -20.17 8.97 10.14
N ALA A 128 -20.37 7.73 10.64
CA ALA A 128 -21.61 6.99 10.50
C ALA A 128 -22.80 7.73 11.12
N LEU A 129 -22.65 8.29 12.33
CA LEU A 129 -23.66 9.13 12.98
C LEU A 129 -24.00 10.41 12.18
N ALA A 130 -23.06 10.85 11.35
CA ALA A 130 -23.28 11.96 10.42
C ALA A 130 -23.95 11.55 9.11
N GLY A 131 -24.29 10.28 8.94
CA GLY A 131 -24.84 9.73 7.69
C GLY A 131 -23.79 9.55 6.58
N ILE A 132 -22.49 9.55 6.92
CA ILE A 132 -21.38 9.32 6.00
C ILE A 132 -20.96 7.85 6.09
N GLU A 133 -21.09 7.14 5.00
CA GLU A 133 -20.66 5.73 4.92
C GLU A 133 -19.14 5.61 4.88
N VAL A 134 -18.59 4.53 5.45
CA VAL A 134 -17.15 4.32 5.54
C VAL A 134 -16.76 2.93 5.04
N ILE A 135 -15.77 2.88 4.16
CA ILE A 135 -15.00 1.68 3.80
C ILE A 135 -13.59 1.88 4.35
N VAL A 136 -13.11 0.90 5.10
CA VAL A 136 -11.71 0.88 5.57
C VAL A 136 -10.91 -0.08 4.69
N THR A 137 -9.79 0.39 4.12
CA THR A 137 -8.76 -0.45 3.51
C THR A 137 -7.45 -0.20 4.22
N ASP A 138 -6.90 -1.23 4.88
CA ASP A 138 -5.78 -1.07 5.79
C ASP A 138 -4.99 -2.38 5.88
N HIS A 139 -3.79 -2.35 6.43
CA HIS A 139 -2.95 -3.53 6.62
C HIS A 139 -2.29 -3.56 8.02
N HIS A 140 -2.50 -2.53 8.82
CA HIS A 140 -1.96 -2.45 10.17
C HIS A 140 -2.61 -3.47 11.11
N GLU A 141 -1.85 -3.87 12.15
CA GLU A 141 -2.37 -4.69 13.25
C GLU A 141 -3.54 -3.98 13.93
N LEU A 142 -4.58 -4.73 14.25
CA LEU A 142 -5.72 -4.20 14.98
C LEU A 142 -5.44 -4.21 16.49
N ASN A 143 -5.65 -3.07 17.14
CA ASN A 143 -5.55 -2.91 18.60
C ASN A 143 -6.82 -3.39 19.33
N GLY A 144 -7.65 -4.21 18.67
CA GLY A 144 -8.92 -4.70 19.17
C GLY A 144 -9.80 -5.23 18.05
N GLU A 145 -11.12 -5.05 18.18
CA GLU A 145 -12.06 -5.43 17.13
C GLU A 145 -12.06 -4.42 15.98
N ALA A 146 -12.33 -4.88 14.78
CA ALA A 146 -12.52 -4.02 13.61
C ALA A 146 -13.67 -3.02 13.84
N PRO A 147 -13.60 -1.79 13.29
CA PRO A 147 -14.66 -0.78 13.44
C PRO A 147 -16.02 -1.29 12.97
N LYS A 148 -16.99 -1.38 13.90
CA LYS A 148 -18.33 -1.98 13.65
C LYS A 148 -19.22 -1.12 12.77
N ASP A 149 -19.02 0.20 12.78
CA ASP A 149 -19.82 1.16 12.02
C ASP A 149 -19.29 1.39 10.60
N ALA A 150 -18.17 0.77 10.24
CA ALA A 150 -17.71 0.71 8.85
C ALA A 150 -18.58 -0.29 8.05
N ILE A 151 -18.94 0.07 6.81
CA ILE A 151 -19.64 -0.82 5.88
C ILE A 151 -18.79 -2.06 5.56
N ALA A 152 -17.50 -1.84 5.39
CA ALA A 152 -16.51 -2.89 5.12
C ALA A 152 -15.16 -2.52 5.75
N VAL A 153 -14.46 -3.53 6.26
CA VAL A 153 -13.07 -3.41 6.74
C VAL A 153 -12.22 -4.44 6.02
N VAL A 154 -11.58 -3.98 4.94
CA VAL A 154 -10.66 -4.80 4.15
C VAL A 154 -9.28 -4.69 4.80
N ASN A 155 -9.01 -5.59 5.74
CA ASN A 155 -7.73 -5.65 6.42
C ASN A 155 -7.32 -7.12 6.62
N PRO A 156 -6.17 -7.55 6.06
CA PRO A 156 -5.70 -8.92 6.16
C PRO A 156 -5.24 -9.33 7.57
N LYS A 157 -5.07 -8.38 8.49
CA LYS A 157 -4.66 -8.66 9.88
C LYS A 157 -5.82 -9.03 10.80
N ARG A 158 -7.05 -9.07 10.30
CA ARG A 158 -8.22 -9.50 11.08
C ARG A 158 -8.05 -10.95 11.55
N VAL A 159 -8.42 -11.22 12.80
CA VAL A 159 -8.19 -12.51 13.47
C VAL A 159 -8.83 -13.67 12.71
N GLU A 160 -10.07 -13.50 12.25
CA GLU A 160 -10.80 -14.52 11.48
C GLU A 160 -10.13 -14.83 10.14
N PHE A 161 -9.50 -13.84 9.51
CA PHE A 161 -8.79 -14.07 8.26
C PHE A 161 -7.46 -14.80 8.48
N ARG A 162 -6.73 -14.45 9.53
CA ARG A 162 -5.52 -15.20 9.91
C ARG A 162 -5.82 -16.67 10.19
N LYS A 163 -6.91 -16.94 10.90
CA LYS A 163 -7.37 -18.31 11.15
C LYS A 163 -7.68 -19.04 9.84
N LYS A 164 -8.44 -18.41 8.94
CA LYS A 164 -8.72 -18.96 7.60
C LYS A 164 -7.45 -19.28 6.82
N VAL A 165 -6.44 -18.39 6.86
CA VAL A 165 -5.15 -18.65 6.19
C VAL A 165 -4.43 -19.84 6.77
N LEU A 166 -4.39 -20.00 8.10
CA LEU A 166 -3.76 -21.16 8.75
C LEU A 166 -4.48 -22.45 8.41
N GLU A 167 -5.80 -22.47 8.42
CA GLU A 167 -6.62 -23.62 8.01
C GLU A 167 -6.32 -24.00 6.56
N ARG A 168 -6.28 -23.03 5.65
CA ARG A 168 -5.96 -23.26 4.24
C ARG A 168 -4.54 -23.80 4.02
N GLN A 169 -3.56 -23.30 4.79
CA GLN A 169 -2.20 -23.83 4.72
C GLN A 169 -2.10 -25.27 5.21
N ALA A 170 -2.84 -25.64 6.27
CA ALA A 170 -2.90 -27.02 6.74
C ALA A 170 -3.50 -27.95 5.66
N GLU A 171 -4.59 -27.55 5.02
CA GLU A 171 -5.19 -28.31 3.90
C GLU A 171 -4.19 -28.53 2.75
N ILE A 172 -3.39 -27.51 2.39
CA ILE A 172 -2.37 -27.64 1.33
C ILE A 172 -1.30 -28.64 1.73
N ILE A 173 -0.79 -28.58 2.97
CA ILE A 173 0.25 -29.50 3.47
C ILE A 173 -0.26 -30.94 3.49
N GLU A 174 -1.46 -31.20 4.01
CA GLU A 174 -2.06 -32.54 4.04
C GLU A 174 -2.20 -33.14 2.62
N MET A 175 -2.54 -32.29 1.64
CA MET A 175 -2.67 -32.71 0.24
C MET A 175 -1.31 -33.05 -0.38
N ASP A 176 -0.26 -32.27 -0.10
CA ASP A 176 1.09 -32.53 -0.62
C ASP A 176 1.66 -33.84 -0.02
N GLU A 177 1.42 -34.12 1.28
CA GLU A 177 1.82 -35.39 1.91
C GLU A 177 1.10 -36.60 1.29
N GLU A 178 -0.20 -36.51 0.97
CA GLU A 178 -0.94 -37.58 0.28
C GLU A 178 -0.40 -37.85 -1.13
N ASP A 179 0.06 -36.82 -1.85
CA ASP A 179 0.63 -36.97 -3.19
C ASP A 179 2.03 -37.61 -3.17
N ASP A 180 2.87 -37.29 -2.16
CA ASP A 180 4.20 -37.92 -1.96
C ASP A 180 4.11 -39.40 -1.60
N GLU A 181 3.04 -39.85 -0.93
CA GLU A 181 2.78 -41.27 -0.68
C GLU A 181 2.32 -42.04 -1.93
N GLY A 182 2.26 -41.40 -3.10
CA GLY A 182 1.91 -42.04 -4.38
C GLY A 182 0.44 -42.42 -4.53
N LYS A 183 -0.44 -41.94 -3.66
CA LYS A 183 -1.86 -42.24 -3.64
C LYS A 183 -2.67 -41.55 -4.74
N ARG A 184 -2.14 -40.45 -5.35
CA ARG A 184 -2.83 -39.73 -6.43
C ARG A 184 -1.82 -39.07 -7.41
N LYS A 185 -1.94 -39.43 -8.68
CA LYS A 185 -1.26 -38.74 -9.80
C LYS A 185 -2.27 -37.85 -10.53
N GLY A 186 -2.07 -36.57 -10.48
CA GLY A 186 -2.79 -35.57 -11.28
C GLY A 186 -2.94 -34.27 -10.54
N GLY A 187 -2.48 -33.16 -11.12
CA GLY A 187 -2.75 -31.82 -10.59
C GLY A 187 -4.27 -31.62 -10.47
N ARG A 188 -4.75 -31.38 -9.26
CA ARG A 188 -6.19 -31.22 -8.99
C ARG A 188 -6.63 -29.84 -9.43
N GLU A 189 -7.67 -29.76 -10.25
CA GLU A 189 -8.40 -28.51 -10.50
C GLU A 189 -9.00 -27.91 -9.21
N ASP A 190 -9.18 -28.76 -8.17
CA ASP A 190 -9.80 -28.40 -6.87
C ASP A 190 -8.79 -28.12 -5.73
N ALA A 191 -7.48 -28.00 -6.03
CA ALA A 191 -6.50 -27.70 -4.98
C ALA A 191 -6.77 -26.32 -4.33
N PRO A 192 -6.73 -26.23 -2.99
CA PRO A 192 -6.95 -24.96 -2.32
C PRO A 192 -5.86 -23.93 -2.71
N VAL A 193 -6.29 -22.71 -3.06
CA VAL A 193 -5.37 -21.64 -3.43
C VAL A 193 -4.66 -21.10 -2.19
N ASP A 194 -3.34 -20.97 -2.25
CA ASP A 194 -2.55 -20.33 -1.18
C ASP A 194 -2.86 -18.84 -1.10
N ILE A 195 -3.43 -18.43 0.04
CA ILE A 195 -3.83 -17.04 0.33
C ILE A 195 -2.94 -16.38 1.37
N ALA A 196 -1.87 -17.05 1.82
CA ALA A 196 -1.02 -16.52 2.88
C ALA A 196 -0.24 -15.26 2.47
N GLY A 197 -0.03 -15.05 1.17
CA GLY A 197 0.59 -13.82 0.66
C GLY A 197 -0.23 -12.57 0.95
N LEU A 198 -1.54 -12.70 1.06
CA LEU A 198 -2.44 -11.57 1.38
C LEU A 198 -2.18 -11.00 2.78
N LEU A 199 -1.69 -11.81 3.74
CA LEU A 199 -1.35 -11.32 5.09
C LEU A 199 -0.22 -10.29 5.11
N GLU A 200 0.64 -10.29 4.10
CA GLU A 200 1.85 -9.46 4.04
C GLU A 200 1.69 -8.25 3.09
N LEU A 201 0.47 -7.97 2.64
CA LEU A 201 0.23 -6.80 1.78
C LEU A 201 0.48 -5.50 2.55
N SER A 202 1.01 -4.49 1.86
CA SER A 202 1.03 -3.10 2.30
C SER A 202 -0.32 -2.41 2.05
N GLY A 203 -0.53 -1.19 2.53
CA GLY A 203 -1.72 -0.40 2.23
C GLY A 203 -1.94 -0.22 0.71
N ALA A 204 -0.85 0.06 -0.04
CA ALA A 204 -0.89 0.11 -1.51
C ALA A 204 -1.20 -1.25 -2.14
N GLY A 205 -0.72 -2.33 -1.53
CA GLY A 205 -1.05 -3.70 -1.92
C GLY A 205 -2.55 -4.00 -1.75
N VAL A 206 -3.14 -3.63 -0.61
CA VAL A 206 -4.58 -3.76 -0.36
C VAL A 206 -5.40 -2.91 -1.33
N ALA A 207 -5.00 -1.65 -1.57
CA ALA A 207 -5.65 -0.78 -2.55
C ALA A 207 -5.60 -1.36 -3.97
N PHE A 208 -4.48 -1.97 -4.35
CA PHE A 208 -4.36 -2.69 -5.62
C PHE A 208 -5.30 -3.91 -5.71
N MET A 209 -5.45 -4.67 -4.62
CA MET A 209 -6.39 -5.78 -4.59
C MET A 209 -7.86 -5.32 -4.72
N VAL A 210 -8.23 -4.14 -4.20
CA VAL A 210 -9.55 -3.54 -4.47
C VAL A 210 -9.73 -3.28 -5.98
N ALA A 211 -8.73 -2.69 -6.64
CA ALA A 211 -8.79 -2.46 -8.09
C ALA A 211 -8.91 -3.78 -8.88
N ARG A 212 -8.20 -4.83 -8.42
CA ARG A 212 -8.24 -6.15 -9.03
C ARG A 212 -9.61 -6.83 -8.85
N ALA A 213 -10.21 -6.75 -7.66
CA ALA A 213 -11.56 -7.28 -7.39
C ALA A 213 -12.62 -6.59 -8.28
N LEU A 214 -12.51 -5.27 -8.45
CA LEU A 214 -13.36 -4.50 -9.35
C LEU A 214 -13.18 -4.89 -10.82
N THR A 215 -11.95 -5.19 -11.23
CA THR A 215 -11.65 -5.70 -12.58
C THR A 215 -12.25 -7.09 -12.79
N ASN A 216 -12.12 -8.00 -11.83
CA ASN A 216 -12.71 -9.33 -11.89
C ASN A 216 -14.24 -9.29 -11.98
N ARG A 217 -14.85 -8.30 -11.33
CA ARG A 217 -16.30 -8.05 -11.42
C ARG A 217 -16.74 -7.42 -12.75
N GLY A 218 -15.83 -6.92 -13.57
CA GLY A 218 -16.12 -6.26 -14.84
C GLY A 218 -16.41 -4.76 -14.74
N GLU A 219 -16.17 -4.13 -13.57
CA GLU A 219 -16.36 -2.69 -13.35
C GLU A 219 -15.19 -1.84 -13.89
N ILE A 220 -14.04 -2.48 -14.07
CA ILE A 220 -12.86 -1.92 -14.72
C ILE A 220 -12.48 -2.84 -15.87
N LYS A 221 -12.06 -2.26 -17.00
CA LYS A 221 -11.62 -3.02 -18.14
C LYS A 221 -10.39 -3.85 -17.81
N ASN A 222 -10.45 -5.16 -18.10
CA ASN A 222 -9.37 -6.11 -17.82
C ASN A 222 -8.01 -5.62 -18.34
N GLY A 223 -7.00 -5.67 -17.47
CA GLY A 223 -5.63 -5.24 -17.74
C GLY A 223 -5.36 -3.76 -17.48
N GLN A 224 -6.38 -2.93 -17.21
CA GLN A 224 -6.15 -1.53 -16.81
C GLN A 224 -5.57 -1.45 -15.40
N GLU A 225 -6.01 -2.31 -14.48
CA GLU A 225 -5.49 -2.42 -13.12
C GLU A 225 -3.98 -2.69 -13.08
N LYS A 226 -3.42 -3.35 -14.10
CA LYS A 226 -1.99 -3.66 -14.17
C LYS A 226 -1.10 -2.42 -14.22
N TRP A 227 -1.63 -1.28 -14.70
CA TRP A 227 -0.90 -0.02 -14.70
C TRP A 227 -0.73 0.60 -13.32
N LEU A 228 -1.48 0.14 -12.31
CA LEU A 228 -1.36 0.55 -10.92
C LEU A 228 -0.22 -0.17 -10.19
N LEU A 229 0.37 -1.21 -10.79
CA LEU A 229 1.43 -2.01 -10.16
C LEU A 229 2.72 -1.22 -9.92
N ASP A 230 2.99 -0.15 -10.66
CA ASP A 230 4.12 0.74 -10.37
C ASP A 230 3.97 1.41 -9.01
N LEU A 231 2.78 1.88 -8.67
CA LEU A 231 2.47 2.47 -7.37
C LEU A 231 2.41 1.42 -6.25
N ALA A 232 1.72 0.29 -6.49
CA ALA A 232 1.61 -0.80 -5.52
C ALA A 232 3.00 -1.34 -5.11
N MET A 233 3.91 -1.48 -6.07
CA MET A 233 5.29 -1.87 -5.81
C MET A 233 6.04 -0.81 -5.00
N ILE A 234 5.88 0.48 -5.33
CA ILE A 234 6.58 1.56 -4.61
C ILE A 234 6.15 1.57 -3.14
N GLY A 235 4.83 1.52 -2.85
CA GLY A 235 4.33 1.43 -1.48
C GLY A 235 4.88 0.19 -0.77
N THR A 236 4.72 -1.00 -1.35
CA THR A 236 5.19 -2.28 -0.78
C THR A 236 6.68 -2.26 -0.42
N ILE A 237 7.55 -1.70 -1.28
CA ILE A 237 8.99 -1.64 -1.01
C ILE A 237 9.31 -0.60 0.06
N CYS A 238 8.66 0.57 0.02
CA CYS A 238 8.93 1.67 0.94
C CYS A 238 8.43 1.38 2.36
N ASP A 239 7.36 0.58 2.49
CA ASP A 239 6.85 0.08 3.76
C ASP A 239 7.64 -1.15 4.29
N ALA A 240 8.75 -1.48 3.61
CA ALA A 240 9.64 -2.57 3.98
C ALA A 240 8.97 -3.95 4.12
N MET A 241 7.90 -4.19 3.36
CA MET A 241 7.16 -5.45 3.39
C MET A 241 8.01 -6.62 2.87
N LYS A 242 7.74 -7.83 3.37
CA LYS A 242 8.41 -9.04 2.89
C LYS A 242 8.10 -9.28 1.41
N LEU A 243 9.14 -9.33 0.57
CA LEU A 243 9.00 -9.54 -0.88
C LEU A 243 8.88 -11.03 -1.23
N MET A 244 7.88 -11.68 -0.65
CA MET A 244 7.52 -13.07 -0.86
C MET A 244 6.10 -13.16 -1.42
N ARG A 245 5.72 -14.32 -1.99
CA ARG A 245 4.36 -14.60 -2.47
C ARG A 245 3.77 -13.44 -3.30
N ASP A 246 2.59 -12.91 -2.94
CA ASP A 246 1.90 -11.82 -3.65
C ASP A 246 2.76 -10.56 -3.78
N ASN A 247 3.46 -10.14 -2.72
CA ASN A 247 4.36 -9.00 -2.78
C ASN A 247 5.51 -9.21 -3.77
N ARG A 248 6.01 -10.45 -3.92
CA ARG A 248 7.01 -10.78 -4.93
C ARG A 248 6.47 -10.59 -6.34
N ILE A 249 5.21 -10.97 -6.57
CA ILE A 249 4.52 -10.82 -7.86
C ILE A 249 4.28 -9.34 -8.14
N ILE A 250 3.70 -8.61 -7.18
CA ILE A 250 3.47 -7.14 -7.28
C ILE A 250 4.77 -6.43 -7.62
N CYS A 251 5.85 -6.72 -6.89
CA CYS A 251 7.13 -6.06 -7.12
C CYS A 251 7.76 -6.42 -8.48
N LYS A 252 7.71 -7.70 -8.89
CA LYS A 252 8.22 -8.11 -10.20
C LYS A 252 7.51 -7.38 -11.34
N TYR A 253 6.18 -7.40 -11.34
CA TYR A 253 5.40 -6.77 -12.41
C TYR A 253 5.37 -5.26 -12.29
N GLY A 254 5.40 -4.71 -11.07
CA GLY A 254 5.57 -3.28 -10.82
C GLY A 254 6.86 -2.71 -11.41
N MET A 255 7.99 -3.44 -11.30
CA MET A 255 9.25 -3.07 -11.96
C MET A 255 9.12 -3.01 -13.49
N ILE A 256 8.34 -3.93 -14.08
CA ILE A 256 8.09 -3.95 -15.53
C ILE A 256 7.23 -2.75 -15.94
N VAL A 257 6.18 -2.45 -15.15
CA VAL A 257 5.28 -1.32 -15.39
C VAL A 257 6.02 0.00 -15.20
N LEU A 258 6.81 0.16 -14.13
CA LEU A 258 7.57 1.38 -13.86
C LEU A 258 8.55 1.72 -15.00
N LYS A 259 9.22 0.71 -15.58
CA LYS A 259 10.07 0.92 -16.77
C LYS A 259 9.31 1.49 -17.97
N LYS A 260 8.01 1.28 -18.01
CA LYS A 260 7.11 1.74 -19.09
C LYS A 260 6.08 2.74 -18.57
N THR A 261 6.30 3.29 -17.38
CA THR A 261 5.31 4.15 -16.71
C THR A 261 4.83 5.27 -17.64
N ARG A 262 3.53 5.55 -17.58
CA ARG A 262 2.89 6.64 -18.31
C ARG A 262 2.83 7.92 -17.48
N ARG A 263 3.09 7.80 -16.15
CA ARG A 263 3.01 8.92 -15.21
C ARG A 263 4.13 9.93 -15.42
N PRO A 264 3.81 11.18 -15.79
CA PRO A 264 4.83 12.22 -15.91
C PRO A 264 5.60 12.40 -14.60
N GLY A 265 4.91 12.32 -13.44
CA GLY A 265 5.50 12.50 -12.12
C GLY A 265 6.60 11.49 -11.82
N LEU A 266 6.37 10.19 -12.04
CA LEU A 266 7.39 9.16 -11.80
C LEU A 266 8.58 9.31 -12.74
N LYS A 267 8.36 9.71 -14.02
CA LYS A 267 9.45 9.98 -14.96
C LYS A 267 10.34 11.12 -14.48
N GLU A 268 9.74 12.23 -14.08
CA GLU A 268 10.48 13.40 -13.61
C GLU A 268 11.17 13.14 -12.27
N LEU A 269 10.53 12.39 -11.37
CA LEU A 269 11.13 12.00 -10.09
C LEU A 269 12.37 11.13 -10.29
N MET A 270 12.30 10.12 -11.16
CA MET A 270 13.44 9.28 -11.51
C MET A 270 14.57 10.11 -12.14
N ARG A 271 14.22 11.09 -12.98
CA ARG A 271 15.19 12.01 -13.59
C ARG A 271 15.89 12.88 -12.54
N ALA A 272 15.13 13.51 -11.64
CA ALA A 272 15.66 14.33 -10.55
C ALA A 272 16.54 13.50 -9.59
N ALA A 273 16.14 12.25 -9.32
CA ALA A 273 16.91 11.32 -8.49
C ALA A 273 18.18 10.77 -9.17
N GLY A 274 18.36 11.01 -10.47
CA GLY A 274 19.46 10.43 -11.23
C GLY A 274 19.42 8.90 -11.31
N THR A 275 18.23 8.31 -11.28
CA THR A 275 18.02 6.85 -11.25
C THR A 275 18.48 6.22 -12.58
N LYS A 276 19.58 5.47 -12.53
CA LYS A 276 20.13 4.78 -13.71
C LYS A 276 19.58 3.36 -13.89
N ARG A 277 19.28 2.70 -12.80
CA ARG A 277 18.74 1.34 -12.77
C ARG A 277 17.49 1.32 -11.93
N ILE A 278 16.44 0.66 -12.41
CA ILE A 278 15.17 0.47 -11.68
C ILE A 278 15.24 -0.90 -11.01
N ASP A 279 15.46 -0.91 -9.71
CA ASP A 279 15.46 -2.07 -8.83
C ASP A 279 14.91 -1.67 -7.44
N ALA A 280 14.82 -2.64 -6.51
CA ALA A 280 14.30 -2.39 -5.18
C ALA A 280 15.13 -1.37 -4.39
N GLU A 281 16.47 -1.35 -4.60
CA GLU A 281 17.35 -0.38 -3.97
C GLU A 281 17.06 1.05 -4.45
N ALA A 282 16.89 1.24 -5.76
CA ALA A 282 16.52 2.54 -6.31
C ALA A 282 15.16 3.02 -5.77
N ILE A 283 14.18 2.13 -5.63
CA ILE A 283 12.88 2.48 -5.05
C ILE A 283 13.02 2.87 -3.58
N GLY A 284 13.66 2.02 -2.76
CA GLY A 284 13.76 2.25 -1.31
C GLY A 284 14.68 3.41 -0.92
N PHE A 285 15.74 3.70 -1.70
CA PHE A 285 16.76 4.68 -1.32
C PHE A 285 16.85 5.92 -2.23
N GLN A 286 16.19 5.92 -3.38
CA GLN A 286 16.19 7.09 -4.27
C GLN A 286 14.77 7.67 -4.43
N ILE A 287 13.77 6.86 -4.79
CA ILE A 287 12.41 7.31 -5.06
C ILE A 287 11.63 7.54 -3.75
N GLY A 288 11.56 6.54 -2.88
CA GLY A 288 10.82 6.58 -1.62
C GLY A 288 11.21 7.75 -0.72
N PRO A 289 12.52 7.99 -0.44
CA PRO A 289 12.93 9.10 0.41
C PRO A 289 12.50 10.48 -0.08
N ARG A 290 12.39 10.68 -1.41
CA ARG A 290 11.90 11.94 -2.00
C ARG A 290 10.40 12.11 -1.79
N LEU A 291 9.62 11.05 -1.99
CA LEU A 291 8.18 11.06 -1.71
C LEU A 291 7.91 11.29 -0.22
N ASN A 292 8.64 10.60 0.67
CA ASN A 292 8.53 10.76 2.12
C ASN A 292 8.93 12.15 2.63
N ALA A 293 9.88 12.81 1.97
CA ALA A 293 10.35 14.13 2.40
C ALA A 293 9.23 15.18 2.43
N ALA A 294 8.23 15.06 1.56
CA ALA A 294 7.06 15.92 1.54
C ALA A 294 6.28 15.83 2.86
N GLY A 295 5.90 14.63 3.30
CA GLY A 295 5.15 14.41 4.55
C GLY A 295 5.96 14.74 5.81
N ARG A 296 7.30 14.75 5.71
CA ARG A 296 8.19 15.08 6.84
C ARG A 296 8.45 16.56 7.01
N LEU A 297 8.49 17.36 5.94
CA LEU A 297 8.92 18.75 5.98
C LEU A 297 7.85 19.76 5.54
N LYS A 298 6.79 19.30 4.84
CA LYS A 298 5.71 20.17 4.34
C LYS A 298 4.36 19.48 4.37
N SER A 299 3.95 18.86 3.23
CA SER A 299 2.66 18.21 3.07
C SER A 299 2.79 17.02 2.12
N ALA A 300 2.30 15.87 2.52
CA ALA A 300 2.25 14.66 1.72
C ALA A 300 1.43 14.84 0.42
N GLU A 301 0.52 15.82 0.37
CA GLU A 301 -0.24 16.14 -0.84
C GLU A 301 0.66 16.51 -2.04
N MET A 302 1.86 17.05 -1.78
CA MET A 302 2.81 17.33 -2.87
C MET A 302 3.26 16.04 -3.58
N ALA A 303 3.52 14.98 -2.83
CA ALA A 303 3.87 13.67 -3.39
C ALA A 303 2.66 13.05 -4.11
N LEU A 304 1.46 13.14 -3.54
CA LEU A 304 0.23 12.67 -4.20
C LEU A 304 -0.02 13.41 -5.51
N ASN A 305 0.12 14.73 -5.52
CA ASN A 305 -0.05 15.56 -6.73
C ASN A 305 0.98 15.17 -7.80
N LEU A 306 2.25 14.92 -7.41
CA LEU A 306 3.25 14.41 -8.35
C LEU A 306 2.83 13.08 -8.99
N LEU A 307 2.33 12.14 -8.19
CA LEU A 307 1.96 10.81 -8.68
C LEU A 307 0.70 10.82 -9.57
N THR A 308 -0.17 11.82 -9.41
CA THR A 308 -1.48 11.87 -10.09
C THR A 308 -1.60 12.96 -11.16
N THR A 309 -0.62 13.85 -11.33
CA THR A 309 -0.67 14.88 -12.37
C THR A 309 -0.41 14.32 -13.77
N ASP A 310 -1.16 14.79 -14.75
CA ASP A 310 -0.93 14.54 -16.17
C ASP A 310 -0.06 15.62 -16.85
N SER A 311 0.19 16.73 -16.14
CA SER A 311 0.99 17.85 -16.64
C SER A 311 2.48 17.59 -16.48
N LYS A 312 3.22 17.53 -17.58
CA LYS A 312 4.69 17.38 -17.57
C LYS A 312 5.39 18.54 -16.88
N THR A 313 4.89 19.76 -17.07
CA THR A 313 5.45 20.96 -16.46
C THR A 313 5.29 20.95 -14.95
N GLU A 314 4.10 20.61 -14.47
CA GLU A 314 3.82 20.46 -13.05
C GLU A 314 4.64 19.32 -12.43
N ALA A 315 4.70 18.18 -13.10
CA ALA A 315 5.50 17.03 -12.69
C ALA A 315 6.98 17.41 -12.51
N ALA A 316 7.58 18.14 -13.46
CA ALA A 316 8.97 18.59 -13.36
C ALA A 316 9.18 19.51 -12.16
N LYS A 317 8.26 20.47 -11.93
CA LYS A 317 8.30 21.38 -10.78
C LYS A 317 8.21 20.63 -9.45
N LEU A 318 7.23 19.73 -9.32
CA LEU A 318 7.00 18.97 -8.10
C LEU A 318 8.17 18.01 -7.82
N ALA A 319 8.71 17.34 -8.84
CA ALA A 319 9.86 16.45 -8.69
C ALA A 319 11.10 17.18 -8.21
N GLN A 320 11.36 18.39 -8.72
CA GLN A 320 12.47 19.23 -8.26
C GLN A 320 12.27 19.63 -6.80
N GLN A 321 11.07 20.09 -6.43
CA GLN A 321 10.76 20.48 -5.05
C GLN A 321 10.94 19.31 -4.06
N LEU A 322 10.53 18.09 -4.44
CA LEU A 322 10.72 16.89 -3.62
C LEU A 322 12.20 16.51 -3.48
N ASP A 323 13.00 16.70 -4.53
CA ASP A 323 14.44 16.48 -4.47
C ASP A 323 15.13 17.49 -3.51
N GLU A 324 14.76 18.77 -3.59
CA GLU A 324 15.22 19.80 -2.67
C GLU A 324 14.85 19.51 -1.21
N LEU A 325 13.59 19.12 -0.95
CA LEU A 325 13.15 18.69 0.39
C LEU A 325 13.90 17.48 0.92
N ASN A 326 14.17 16.50 0.05
CA ASN A 326 14.98 15.34 0.45
C ASN A 326 16.44 15.71 0.74
N ALA A 327 17.01 16.65 0.00
CA ALA A 327 18.36 17.18 0.28
C ALA A 327 18.40 17.90 1.63
N GLU A 328 17.41 18.73 1.93
CA GLU A 328 17.27 19.41 3.22
C GLU A 328 17.12 18.40 4.37
N ARG A 329 16.24 17.41 4.24
CA ARG A 329 16.08 16.33 5.24
C ARG A 329 17.41 15.62 5.52
N ARG A 330 18.19 15.28 4.47
CA ARG A 330 19.50 14.62 4.62
C ARG A 330 20.50 15.49 5.35
N LYS A 331 20.49 16.81 5.07
CA LYS A 331 21.34 17.77 5.75
C LYS A 331 20.99 17.81 7.25
N GLN A 332 19.72 17.96 7.60
CA GLN A 332 19.23 17.95 9.00
C GLN A 332 19.62 16.65 9.73
N GLN A 333 19.47 15.50 9.05
CA GLN A 333 19.90 14.22 9.60
C GLN A 333 21.40 14.16 9.88
N THR A 334 22.24 14.68 8.98
CA THR A 334 23.71 14.72 9.15
C THR A 334 24.08 15.65 10.32
N GLU A 335 23.45 16.80 10.43
CA GLU A 335 23.64 17.74 11.53
C GLU A 335 23.26 17.12 12.88
N ALA A 336 22.10 16.41 12.94
CA ALA A 336 21.67 15.70 14.14
C ALA A 336 22.68 14.59 14.55
N VAL A 337 23.16 13.78 13.61
CA VAL A 337 24.17 12.75 13.90
C VAL A 337 25.46 13.37 14.44
N THR A 338 25.93 14.46 13.83
CA THR A 338 27.13 15.16 14.29
C THR A 338 26.94 15.73 15.70
N GLU A 339 25.76 16.29 16.00
CA GLU A 339 25.45 16.79 17.35
C GLU A 339 25.42 15.67 18.40
N VAL A 340 24.91 14.50 18.04
CA VAL A 340 24.91 13.29 18.90
C VAL A 340 26.34 12.82 19.15
N GLU A 341 27.19 12.74 18.12
CA GLU A 341 28.59 12.31 18.23
C GLU A 341 29.40 13.22 19.16
N VAL A 342 29.11 14.52 19.17
CA VAL A 342 29.76 15.50 20.06
C VAL A 342 29.31 15.33 21.52
N GLN A 343 28.09 14.87 21.78
CA GLN A 343 27.56 14.68 23.15
C GLN A 343 28.10 13.40 23.83
N GLY A 344 28.62 12.43 23.06
CA GLY A 344 29.07 11.15 23.56
C GLY A 344 30.61 11.04 23.54
N ASP A 345 31.17 10.29 24.49
CA ASP A 345 32.60 9.93 24.49
C ASP A 345 32.90 8.62 23.74
N GLY A 346 31.86 7.97 23.18
CA GLY A 346 31.95 6.75 22.37
C GLY A 346 32.31 5.47 23.13
N ASN A 347 32.40 5.50 24.46
CA ASN A 347 32.79 4.35 25.27
C ASN A 347 31.59 3.61 25.86
N GLU A 348 30.39 4.17 25.78
CA GLU A 348 29.18 3.59 26.36
C GLU A 348 28.47 2.66 25.39
N PRO A 349 27.98 1.46 25.82
CA PRO A 349 27.27 0.54 24.98
C PRO A 349 25.87 1.06 24.53
N VAL A 350 25.32 2.03 25.26
CA VAL A 350 24.05 2.71 24.96
C VAL A 350 24.19 4.17 25.34
N MET A 351 23.90 5.05 24.41
CA MET A 351 23.89 6.49 24.62
C MET A 351 22.46 7.03 24.52
N VAL A 352 22.01 7.78 25.52
CA VAL A 352 20.72 8.49 25.51
C VAL A 352 21.01 9.98 25.35
N VAL A 353 20.56 10.52 24.23
CA VAL A 353 20.77 11.94 23.88
C VAL A 353 19.44 12.64 23.70
N GLN A 354 19.42 13.95 23.93
CA GLN A 354 18.24 14.79 23.72
C GLN A 354 18.63 15.95 22.79
N GLY A 355 17.79 16.21 21.80
CA GLY A 355 17.95 17.32 20.87
C GLY A 355 16.62 17.76 20.24
N LYS A 356 16.65 18.85 19.50
CA LYS A 356 15.50 19.34 18.72
C LYS A 356 15.52 18.74 17.31
N TRP A 357 15.70 17.43 17.22
CA TRP A 357 15.73 16.72 15.95
C TRP A 357 14.32 16.25 15.60
N HIS A 358 14.09 16.16 14.32
CA HIS A 358 12.85 15.57 13.77
C HIS A 358 13.15 14.18 13.21
N GLU A 359 12.29 13.21 13.53
CA GLU A 359 12.39 11.86 13.00
C GLU A 359 12.26 11.79 11.47
#